data_56d4a56cfc308708769e846d741dbc03
#
_entry.id   56d4a56cfc308708769e846d741dbc03
#
_cell.length_a   1.000
_cell.length_b   1.000
_cell.length_c   1.000
_cell.angle_alpha   90.00
_cell.angle_beta   90.00
_cell.angle_gamma   90.00
#
_symmetry.space_group_name_H-M   'P 1'
#
loop_
_entity.id
_entity.type
_entity.pdbx_description
1 polymer ?
#
loop_
_entity_poly.entity_id
_entity_poly.type
_entity_poly.pdbx_seq_one_letter_code
_entity_poly.pdbx_strand_id
1 'polypeptide(L)'
;TDSFNIYELFNNNIVYEVRLKEAMENNLLCPFHYFGISDLIIDGETLDELSDFTRLTSDKRADHIIDKINYYGYSGDRVKGLVFCSSKREAQILSDAFNSRGFRTTSLTGEDGQEKREKEIEKLIADSGDILDYIFTVDIFNEGIDIPEVNQVVMLRPTQSAIIFIQQLGRGLRKNKDKDFVVIIDFIANYKNNFLIPIALSGDRSYDKDTARKFLSQGNRYLPGMSTIHFDNISKQRIYSAIDNVKLNTWLFISDEYNKLKNKLGRIPTYYDFENYDTLDIKKIFEVAGSYYAFLSKKDRDYSYNGKISKTAENMLNFVSTNLILSKKIEEL
;
A
#
# COMPACT_ATOMS: atom_id res chain seq x y z
N THR A 1 6.31 19.15 -8.45
CA THR A 1 5.11 19.35 -7.60
C THR A 1 5.60 19.40 -6.17
N ASP A 2 5.55 20.60 -5.59
CA ASP A 2 5.85 20.81 -4.18
C ASP A 2 4.88 20.00 -3.36
N SER A 3 5.34 18.87 -2.84
CA SER A 3 4.56 18.06 -1.91
C SER A 3 4.46 18.83 -0.61
N PHE A 4 3.29 19.42 -0.37
CA PHE A 4 2.96 20.09 0.87
C PHE A 4 3.18 19.12 2.04
N ASN A 5 4.07 19.46 2.96
CA ASN A 5 4.36 18.64 4.12
C ASN A 5 3.30 18.90 5.21
N ILE A 6 2.31 18.03 5.30
CA ILE A 6 1.21 18.15 6.28
C ILE A 6 1.73 18.20 7.74
N TYR A 7 2.85 17.56 8.02
CA TYR A 7 3.42 17.57 9.38
C TYR A 7 3.90 18.95 9.79
N GLU A 8 4.44 19.76 8.85
CA GLU A 8 4.85 21.14 9.12
C GLU A 8 3.67 22.03 9.51
N LEU A 9 2.48 21.80 8.92
CA LEU A 9 1.27 22.52 9.27
C LEU A 9 0.89 22.38 10.75
N PHE A 10 1.20 21.24 11.34
CA PHE A 10 0.96 20.94 12.76
C PHE A 10 2.23 21.03 13.62
N ASN A 11 3.25 21.75 13.16
CA ASN A 11 4.56 21.86 13.83
C ASN A 11 5.21 20.49 14.14
N ASN A 12 5.01 19.50 13.27
CA ASN A 12 5.45 18.12 13.43
C ASN A 12 4.92 17.43 14.72
N ASN A 13 3.82 17.94 15.26
CA ASN A 13 3.21 17.42 16.49
C ASN A 13 2.23 16.30 16.15
N ILE A 14 2.66 15.06 16.34
CA ILE A 14 1.84 13.88 16.13
C ILE A 14 1.25 13.46 17.48
N VAL A 15 -0.03 13.73 17.68
CA VAL A 15 -0.71 13.41 18.93
C VAL A 15 -0.98 11.92 19.04
N TYR A 16 -1.39 11.29 17.94
CA TYR A 16 -1.70 9.86 17.88
C TYR A 16 -1.65 9.34 16.45
N GLU A 17 -1.12 8.15 16.24
CA GLU A 17 -1.11 7.44 14.96
C GLU A 17 -1.74 6.06 15.14
N VAL A 18 -2.90 5.82 14.54
CA VAL A 18 -3.57 4.51 14.54
C VAL A 18 -3.19 3.75 13.27
N ARG A 19 -2.68 2.55 13.42
CA ARG A 19 -2.35 1.66 12.31
C ARG A 19 -3.50 0.72 11.98
N LEU A 20 -3.45 0.12 10.77
CA LEU A 20 -4.51 -0.78 10.30
C LEU A 20 -4.83 -1.87 11.32
N LYS A 21 -3.82 -2.58 11.82
CA LYS A 21 -3.98 -3.65 12.81
C LYS A 21 -4.60 -3.13 14.11
N GLU A 22 -4.07 -2.06 14.68
CA GLU A 22 -4.58 -1.43 15.89
C GLU A 22 -6.02 -0.91 15.71
N ALA A 23 -6.32 -0.29 14.56
CA ALA A 23 -7.66 0.16 14.23
C ALA A 23 -8.66 -1.02 14.16
N MET A 24 -8.23 -2.17 13.66
CA MET A 24 -9.04 -3.39 13.64
C MET A 24 -9.22 -3.99 15.05
N GLU A 25 -8.15 -4.09 15.85
CA GLU A 25 -8.19 -4.57 17.23
C GLU A 25 -9.13 -3.74 18.11
N ASN A 26 -9.13 -2.42 17.91
CA ASN A 26 -10.03 -1.48 18.60
C ASN A 26 -11.42 -1.37 17.95
N ASN A 27 -11.73 -2.25 16.97
CA ASN A 27 -13.01 -2.27 16.29
C ASN A 27 -13.41 -0.90 15.67
N LEU A 28 -12.43 -0.14 15.17
CA LEU A 28 -12.65 1.15 14.50
C LEU A 28 -13.00 0.99 13.01
N LEU A 29 -12.68 -0.17 12.43
CA LEU A 29 -12.87 -0.47 11.02
C LEU A 29 -13.90 -1.58 10.82
N CYS A 30 -14.49 -1.59 9.61
CA CYS A 30 -15.30 -2.68 9.11
C CYS A 30 -14.39 -3.89 8.81
N PRO A 31 -14.80 -5.12 9.14
CA PRO A 31 -14.10 -6.32 8.70
C PRO A 31 -13.91 -6.36 7.19
N PHE A 32 -12.86 -7.03 6.71
CA PHE A 32 -12.65 -7.19 5.28
C PHE A 32 -12.20 -8.60 4.91
N HIS A 33 -12.51 -8.99 3.68
CA HIS A 33 -12.01 -10.20 3.05
C HIS A 33 -11.15 -9.80 1.86
N TYR A 34 -9.84 -10.01 1.97
CA TYR A 34 -8.88 -9.72 0.92
C TYR A 34 -8.56 -10.97 0.10
N PHE A 35 -8.71 -10.84 -1.21
CA PHE A 35 -8.40 -11.88 -2.18
C PHE A 35 -7.35 -11.39 -3.16
N GLY A 36 -6.10 -11.79 -2.93
CA GLY A 36 -5.00 -11.60 -3.88
C GLY A 36 -5.05 -12.72 -4.92
N ILE A 37 -5.47 -12.38 -6.12
CA ILE A 37 -5.68 -13.34 -7.21
C ILE A 37 -4.79 -13.02 -8.40
N SER A 38 -4.44 -14.05 -9.16
CA SER A 38 -3.63 -13.87 -10.36
C SER A 38 -4.43 -13.16 -11.45
N ASP A 39 -3.86 -12.09 -12.02
CA ASP A 39 -4.39 -11.51 -13.27
C ASP A 39 -4.19 -12.46 -14.46
N LEU A 40 -4.95 -12.25 -15.52
CA LEU A 40 -4.97 -13.11 -16.70
C LEU A 40 -3.57 -13.28 -17.32
N ILE A 41 -3.37 -14.46 -17.91
CA ILE A 41 -2.34 -14.73 -18.91
C ILE A 41 -3.01 -14.52 -20.27
N ILE A 42 -2.55 -13.52 -21.02
CA ILE A 42 -3.06 -13.21 -22.36
C ILE A 42 -2.00 -13.59 -23.38
N ASP A 43 -2.36 -14.45 -24.33
CA ASP A 43 -1.48 -14.97 -25.38
C ASP A 43 -0.17 -15.59 -24.86
N GLY A 44 -0.27 -16.28 -23.70
CA GLY A 44 0.88 -16.95 -23.07
C GLY A 44 1.78 -16.04 -22.24
N GLU A 45 1.51 -14.73 -22.18
CA GLU A 45 2.27 -13.77 -21.41
C GLU A 45 1.48 -13.24 -20.20
N THR A 46 2.16 -13.18 -19.07
CA THR A 46 1.63 -12.57 -17.85
C THR A 46 1.69 -11.05 -17.95
N LEU A 47 0.67 -10.36 -17.49
CA LEU A 47 0.68 -8.89 -17.37
C LEU A 47 1.79 -8.44 -16.40
N ASP A 48 2.47 -7.34 -16.74
CA ASP A 48 3.51 -6.69 -15.93
C ASP A 48 3.49 -5.16 -16.13
N GLU A 49 4.49 -4.45 -15.61
CA GLU A 49 4.63 -3.00 -15.76
C GLU A 49 4.82 -2.53 -17.20
N LEU A 50 5.24 -3.43 -18.10
CA LEU A 50 5.52 -3.14 -19.53
C LEU A 50 4.40 -3.63 -20.44
N SER A 51 3.34 -4.20 -19.87
CA SER A 51 2.24 -4.76 -20.65
C SER A 51 1.56 -3.71 -21.51
N ASP A 52 1.33 -4.06 -22.78
CA ASP A 52 0.68 -3.19 -23.73
C ASP A 52 -0.74 -2.81 -23.24
N PHE A 53 -1.09 -1.56 -23.45
CA PHE A 53 -2.38 -0.99 -23.12
C PHE A 53 -3.55 -1.80 -23.70
N THR A 54 -3.40 -2.34 -24.91
CA THR A 54 -4.42 -3.19 -25.57
C THR A 54 -4.76 -4.44 -24.78
N ARG A 55 -3.78 -5.01 -24.07
CA ARG A 55 -3.98 -6.19 -23.19
C ARG A 55 -4.69 -5.81 -21.92
N LEU A 56 -4.32 -4.69 -21.32
CA LEU A 56 -4.93 -4.18 -20.06
C LEU A 56 -6.41 -3.84 -20.23
N THR A 57 -6.83 -3.51 -21.44
CA THR A 57 -8.22 -3.10 -21.76
C THR A 57 -8.96 -4.10 -22.63
N SER A 58 -8.44 -5.32 -22.78
CA SER A 58 -9.08 -6.35 -23.61
C SER A 58 -10.43 -6.81 -23.04
N ASP A 59 -11.34 -7.18 -23.92
CA ASP A 59 -12.64 -7.77 -23.54
C ASP A 59 -12.47 -9.00 -22.64
N LYS A 60 -11.46 -9.84 -22.94
CA LYS A 60 -11.15 -11.03 -22.11
C LYS A 60 -10.81 -10.64 -20.68
N ARG A 61 -10.07 -9.54 -20.47
CA ARG A 61 -9.74 -9.07 -19.13
C ARG A 61 -10.96 -8.48 -18.44
N ALA A 62 -11.80 -7.71 -19.15
CA ALA A 62 -13.04 -7.21 -18.60
C ALA A 62 -13.96 -8.35 -18.14
N ASP A 63 -14.13 -9.40 -18.96
CA ASP A 63 -14.90 -10.58 -18.60
C ASP A 63 -14.33 -11.29 -17.38
N HIS A 64 -13.01 -11.46 -17.32
CA HIS A 64 -12.34 -12.07 -16.17
C HIS A 64 -12.53 -11.26 -14.88
N ILE A 65 -12.43 -9.93 -14.94
CA ILE A 65 -12.68 -9.08 -13.77
C ILE A 65 -14.14 -9.24 -13.31
N ILE A 66 -15.09 -9.23 -14.24
CA ILE A 66 -16.52 -9.43 -13.97
C ILE A 66 -16.80 -10.79 -13.33
N ASP A 67 -16.22 -11.86 -13.85
CA ASP A 67 -16.33 -13.18 -13.25
C ASP A 67 -15.84 -13.21 -11.80
N LYS A 68 -14.72 -12.54 -11.51
CA LYS A 68 -14.16 -12.49 -10.16
C LYS A 68 -14.96 -11.63 -9.20
N ILE A 69 -15.44 -10.44 -9.61
CA ILE A 69 -16.28 -9.61 -8.75
C ILE A 69 -17.60 -10.31 -8.40
N ASN A 70 -18.18 -11.04 -9.35
CA ASN A 70 -19.38 -11.82 -9.11
C ASN A 70 -19.11 -13.06 -8.21
N TYR A 71 -17.98 -13.74 -8.40
CA TYR A 71 -17.61 -14.91 -7.62
C TYR A 71 -17.34 -14.57 -6.14
N TYR A 72 -16.61 -13.50 -5.86
CA TYR A 72 -16.31 -13.11 -4.48
C TYR A 72 -17.43 -12.30 -3.82
N GLY A 73 -18.31 -11.69 -4.62
CA GLY A 73 -19.48 -10.98 -4.14
C GLY A 73 -19.18 -9.73 -3.29
N TYR A 74 -20.15 -9.33 -2.52
CA TYR A 74 -20.12 -8.14 -1.65
C TYR A 74 -21.05 -8.32 -0.46
N SER A 75 -20.97 -7.46 0.55
CA SER A 75 -21.91 -7.38 1.66
C SER A 75 -22.97 -6.31 1.40
N GLY A 76 -24.22 -6.55 1.86
CA GLY A 76 -25.35 -5.63 1.65
C GLY A 76 -26.19 -5.96 0.42
N ASP A 77 -27.19 -5.12 0.14
CA ASP A 77 -28.24 -5.41 -0.85
C ASP A 77 -27.79 -5.25 -2.30
N ARG A 78 -26.82 -4.35 -2.55
CA ARG A 78 -26.25 -4.14 -3.88
C ARG A 78 -24.76 -3.77 -3.79
N VAL A 79 -24.05 -3.94 -4.90
CA VAL A 79 -22.66 -3.51 -4.99
C VAL A 79 -22.56 -1.98 -5.01
N LYS A 80 -21.59 -1.46 -4.24
CA LYS A 80 -21.13 -0.08 -4.24
C LYS A 80 -19.61 -0.15 -4.32
N GLY A 81 -19.08 -0.21 -5.55
CA GLY A 81 -17.70 -0.63 -5.82
C GLY A 81 -16.77 0.50 -6.26
N LEU A 82 -15.49 0.38 -5.88
CA LEU A 82 -14.40 1.19 -6.42
C LEU A 82 -13.43 0.29 -7.19
N VAL A 83 -13.03 0.72 -8.39
CA VAL A 83 -12.05 0.02 -9.23
C VAL A 83 -10.84 0.94 -9.45
N PHE A 84 -9.69 0.57 -8.92
CA PHE A 84 -8.44 1.33 -9.06
C PHE A 84 -7.65 0.85 -10.27
N CYS A 85 -7.48 1.73 -11.26
CA CYS A 85 -6.79 1.47 -12.52
C CYS A 85 -5.40 2.11 -12.57
N SER A 86 -4.56 1.64 -13.50
CA SER A 86 -3.20 2.15 -13.72
C SER A 86 -3.18 3.48 -14.49
N SER A 87 -4.18 3.73 -15.34
CA SER A 87 -4.25 4.93 -16.16
C SER A 87 -5.69 5.40 -16.38
N LYS A 88 -5.85 6.69 -16.67
CA LYS A 88 -7.15 7.32 -16.98
C LYS A 88 -7.84 6.64 -18.16
N ARG A 89 -7.06 6.30 -19.19
CA ARG A 89 -7.57 5.64 -20.38
C ARG A 89 -8.04 4.22 -20.10
N GLU A 90 -7.31 3.47 -19.25
CA GLU A 90 -7.74 2.15 -18.79
C GLU A 90 -9.06 2.23 -18.02
N ALA A 91 -9.17 3.17 -17.08
CA ALA A 91 -10.39 3.40 -16.31
C ALA A 91 -11.62 3.68 -17.20
N GLN A 92 -11.45 4.52 -18.21
CA GLN A 92 -12.53 4.84 -19.15
C GLN A 92 -12.95 3.60 -19.96
N ILE A 93 -11.99 2.91 -20.61
CA ILE A 93 -12.31 1.77 -21.48
C ILE A 93 -12.90 0.61 -20.69
N LEU A 94 -12.39 0.30 -19.51
CA LEU A 94 -12.97 -0.74 -18.67
C LEU A 94 -14.35 -0.36 -18.15
N SER A 95 -14.59 0.91 -17.80
CA SER A 95 -15.94 1.40 -17.48
C SER A 95 -16.91 1.20 -18.63
N ASP A 96 -16.53 1.57 -19.86
CA ASP A 96 -17.36 1.39 -21.05
C ASP A 96 -17.61 -0.10 -21.33
N ALA A 97 -16.60 -0.96 -21.16
CA ALA A 97 -16.72 -2.41 -21.29
C ALA A 97 -17.68 -3.02 -20.27
N PHE A 98 -17.69 -2.52 -19.03
CA PHE A 98 -18.63 -2.93 -18.00
C PHE A 98 -20.05 -2.47 -18.32
N ASN A 99 -20.22 -1.22 -18.77
CA ASN A 99 -21.53 -0.70 -19.19
C ASN A 99 -22.13 -1.53 -20.33
N SER A 100 -21.31 -1.95 -21.31
CA SER A 100 -21.78 -2.83 -22.40
C SER A 100 -22.24 -4.22 -21.92
N ARG A 101 -21.84 -4.63 -20.72
CA ARG A 101 -22.22 -5.89 -20.06
C ARG A 101 -23.31 -5.74 -19.00
N GLY A 102 -23.97 -4.57 -18.96
CA GLY A 102 -25.13 -4.34 -18.12
C GLY A 102 -24.84 -3.77 -16.73
N PHE A 103 -23.59 -3.44 -16.40
CA PHE A 103 -23.26 -2.68 -15.21
C PHE A 103 -23.50 -1.17 -15.43
N ARG A 104 -23.66 -0.42 -14.35
CA ARG A 104 -23.80 1.03 -14.33
C ARG A 104 -22.52 1.63 -13.77
N THR A 105 -21.67 2.14 -14.61
CA THR A 105 -20.34 2.57 -14.19
C THR A 105 -19.96 3.92 -14.80
N THR A 106 -19.05 4.61 -14.14
CA THR A 106 -18.39 5.82 -14.64
C THR A 106 -16.91 5.78 -14.33
N SER A 107 -16.12 6.56 -15.07
CA SER A 107 -14.72 6.80 -14.73
C SER A 107 -14.56 8.21 -14.16
N LEU A 108 -13.76 8.32 -13.09
CA LEU A 108 -13.38 9.60 -12.49
C LEU A 108 -11.85 9.72 -12.42
N THR A 109 -11.35 10.90 -12.75
CA THR A 109 -9.92 11.20 -12.80
C THR A 109 -9.58 12.49 -12.05
N GLY A 110 -8.30 12.80 -11.89
CA GLY A 110 -7.85 14.06 -11.30
C GLY A 110 -8.28 15.31 -12.05
N GLU A 111 -8.69 15.19 -13.32
CA GLU A 111 -9.16 16.29 -14.16
C GLU A 111 -10.63 16.64 -13.93
N ASP A 112 -11.39 15.74 -13.32
CA ASP A 112 -12.79 15.97 -13.01
C ASP A 112 -12.95 16.93 -11.83
N GLY A 113 -13.80 17.95 -11.97
CA GLY A 113 -14.09 18.91 -10.91
C GLY A 113 -14.78 18.27 -9.71
N GLN A 114 -14.71 18.94 -8.57
CA GLN A 114 -15.28 18.46 -7.30
C GLN A 114 -16.79 18.19 -7.41
N GLU A 115 -17.54 19.08 -8.03
CA GLU A 115 -18.99 18.93 -8.22
C GLU A 115 -19.36 17.64 -8.98
N LYS A 116 -18.62 17.32 -10.07
CA LYS A 116 -18.83 16.08 -10.81
C LYS A 116 -18.53 14.86 -9.93
N ARG A 117 -17.45 14.90 -9.16
CA ARG A 117 -17.08 13.79 -8.26
C ARG A 117 -18.13 13.54 -7.20
N GLU A 118 -18.61 14.59 -6.55
CA GLU A 118 -19.67 14.51 -5.53
C GLU A 118 -20.96 13.93 -6.13
N LYS A 119 -21.37 14.39 -7.30
CA LYS A 119 -22.56 13.88 -8.00
C LYS A 119 -22.45 12.39 -8.33
N GLU A 120 -21.30 11.94 -8.85
CA GLU A 120 -21.15 10.51 -9.19
C GLU A 120 -21.02 9.63 -7.92
N ILE A 121 -20.48 10.16 -6.82
CA ILE A 121 -20.49 9.49 -5.52
C ILE A 121 -21.93 9.39 -4.98
N GLU A 122 -22.74 10.43 -5.08
CA GLU A 122 -24.15 10.38 -4.69
C GLU A 122 -24.90 9.27 -5.43
N LYS A 123 -24.64 9.08 -6.73
CA LYS A 123 -25.21 7.96 -7.49
C LYS A 123 -24.70 6.60 -7.03
N LEU A 124 -23.40 6.49 -6.64
CA LEU A 124 -22.84 5.26 -6.12
C LEU A 124 -23.49 4.86 -4.79
N ILE A 125 -23.73 5.81 -3.90
CA ILE A 125 -24.31 5.54 -2.58
C ILE A 125 -25.83 5.39 -2.57
N ALA A 126 -26.54 6.00 -3.54
CA ALA A 126 -27.99 5.94 -3.64
C ALA A 126 -28.50 4.50 -3.80
N ASP A 127 -29.65 4.17 -3.22
CA ASP A 127 -30.24 2.83 -3.29
C ASP A 127 -31.27 2.69 -4.41
N SER A 128 -31.69 3.79 -5.04
CA SER A 128 -32.65 3.81 -6.14
C SER A 128 -32.47 5.02 -7.06
N GLY A 129 -33.07 5.00 -8.24
CA GLY A 129 -33.00 6.07 -9.22
C GLY A 129 -31.81 5.95 -10.15
N ASP A 130 -31.10 7.06 -10.39
CA ASP A 130 -29.88 7.09 -11.23
C ASP A 130 -28.68 6.61 -10.38
N ILE A 131 -28.46 5.31 -10.34
CA ILE A 131 -27.48 4.66 -9.47
C ILE A 131 -26.30 4.11 -10.26
N LEU A 132 -25.12 4.05 -9.62
CA LEU A 132 -23.91 3.41 -10.11
C LEU A 132 -23.58 2.15 -9.31
N ASP A 133 -23.03 1.15 -9.99
CA ASP A 133 -22.49 -0.07 -9.38
C ASP A 133 -21.00 0.08 -9.07
N TYR A 134 -20.24 0.73 -9.99
CA TYR A 134 -18.80 0.97 -9.80
C TYR A 134 -18.39 2.35 -10.29
N ILE A 135 -17.38 2.89 -9.61
CA ILE A 135 -16.58 4.02 -10.10
C ILE A 135 -15.16 3.51 -10.40
N PHE A 136 -14.73 3.65 -11.66
CA PHE A 136 -13.36 3.39 -12.08
C PHE A 136 -12.52 4.64 -11.87
N THR A 137 -11.35 4.51 -11.26
CA THR A 137 -10.57 5.67 -10.84
C THR A 137 -9.06 5.48 -10.93
N VAL A 138 -8.35 6.62 -11.03
CA VAL A 138 -6.89 6.69 -10.96
C VAL A 138 -6.52 7.81 -10.00
N ASP A 139 -5.86 7.47 -8.89
CA ASP A 139 -5.26 8.37 -7.88
C ASP A 139 -6.17 9.36 -7.14
N ILE A 140 -7.39 9.65 -7.60
CA ILE A 140 -8.25 10.68 -6.99
C ILE A 140 -8.85 10.29 -5.65
N PHE A 141 -8.99 9.00 -5.37
CA PHE A 141 -9.49 8.50 -4.09
C PHE A 141 -8.38 8.11 -3.11
N ASN A 142 -7.13 8.51 -3.38
CA ASN A 142 -6.04 8.33 -2.44
C ASN A 142 -6.18 9.27 -1.23
N GLU A 143 -6.77 10.47 -1.43
CA GLU A 143 -6.94 11.49 -0.39
C GLU A 143 -8.33 12.18 -0.48
N GLY A 144 -8.87 12.59 0.66
CA GLY A 144 -9.94 13.58 0.76
C GLY A 144 -11.38 13.12 0.54
N ILE A 145 -11.68 11.95 -0.02
CA ILE A 145 -13.06 11.48 -0.24
C ILE A 145 -13.37 10.31 0.68
N ASP A 146 -14.48 10.40 1.40
CA ASP A 146 -14.98 9.40 2.32
C ASP A 146 -16.27 8.79 1.79
N ILE A 147 -16.28 7.48 1.54
CA ILE A 147 -17.45 6.74 1.06
C ILE A 147 -17.62 5.48 1.93
N PRO A 148 -18.22 5.62 3.12
CA PRO A 148 -18.40 4.48 4.03
C PRO A 148 -19.26 3.35 3.44
N GLU A 149 -20.09 3.65 2.46
CA GLU A 149 -20.99 2.70 1.80
C GLU A 149 -20.28 1.72 0.88
N VAL A 150 -19.03 1.98 0.48
CA VAL A 150 -18.26 1.07 -0.40
C VAL A 150 -18.13 -0.30 0.26
N ASN A 151 -18.58 -1.35 -0.45
CA ASN A 151 -18.58 -2.73 0.01
C ASN A 151 -17.74 -3.68 -0.86
N GLN A 152 -17.24 -3.20 -2.00
CA GLN A 152 -16.28 -3.92 -2.83
C GLN A 152 -15.19 -2.99 -3.37
N VAL A 153 -13.93 -3.41 -3.28
CA VAL A 153 -12.77 -2.68 -3.83
C VAL A 153 -12.02 -3.61 -4.77
N VAL A 154 -11.78 -3.15 -5.98
CA VAL A 154 -11.04 -3.89 -7.01
C VAL A 154 -9.76 -3.14 -7.35
N MET A 155 -8.63 -3.81 -7.29
CA MET A 155 -7.31 -3.24 -7.56
C MET A 155 -6.73 -3.87 -8.82
N LEU A 156 -6.61 -3.07 -9.89
CA LEU A 156 -6.09 -3.49 -11.21
C LEU A 156 -4.69 -2.92 -11.47
N ARG A 157 -4.11 -2.25 -10.49
CA ARG A 157 -2.82 -1.56 -10.64
C ARG A 157 -1.77 -2.11 -9.68
N PRO A 158 -0.46 -2.00 -10.04
CA PRO A 158 0.60 -2.39 -9.14
C PRO A 158 0.59 -1.53 -7.87
N THR A 159 0.86 -2.15 -6.73
CA THR A 159 1.07 -1.47 -5.45
C THR A 159 2.33 -0.59 -5.53
N GLN A 160 2.17 0.72 -5.48
CA GLN A 160 3.29 1.67 -5.57
C GLN A 160 3.95 1.94 -4.22
N SER A 161 3.15 1.94 -3.16
CA SER A 161 3.63 2.02 -1.79
C SER A 161 2.64 1.35 -0.83
N ALA A 162 3.15 0.82 0.29
CA ALA A 162 2.32 0.24 1.33
C ALA A 162 1.29 1.24 1.89
N ILE A 163 1.66 2.52 1.98
CA ILE A 163 0.77 3.59 2.46
C ILE A 163 -0.38 3.82 1.50
N ILE A 164 -0.09 3.99 0.20
CA ILE A 164 -1.13 4.20 -0.84
C ILE A 164 -2.08 2.99 -0.90
N PHE A 165 -1.53 1.78 -0.82
CA PHE A 165 -2.32 0.56 -0.79
C PHE A 165 -3.31 0.56 0.38
N ILE A 166 -2.85 0.84 1.60
CA ILE A 166 -3.70 0.93 2.79
C ILE A 166 -4.71 2.08 2.68
N GLN A 167 -4.33 3.22 2.10
CA GLN A 167 -5.27 4.33 1.87
C GLN A 167 -6.41 3.95 0.92
N GLN A 168 -6.11 3.19 -0.14
CA GLN A 168 -7.12 2.67 -1.07
C GLN A 168 -8.04 1.65 -0.40
N LEU A 169 -7.47 0.70 0.36
CA LEU A 169 -8.26 -0.23 1.16
C LEU A 169 -9.15 0.52 2.16
N GLY A 170 -8.58 1.51 2.85
CA GLY A 170 -9.24 2.28 3.90
C GLY A 170 -10.52 2.98 3.45
N ARG A 171 -10.68 3.27 2.16
CA ARG A 171 -11.92 3.86 1.63
C ARG A 171 -13.14 2.97 1.84
N GLY A 172 -12.96 1.66 1.71
CA GLY A 172 -14.03 0.70 1.99
C GLY A 172 -14.09 0.24 3.46
N LEU A 173 -13.03 0.45 4.26
CA LEU A 173 -12.94 -0.11 5.60
C LEU A 173 -13.70 0.68 6.67
N ARG A 174 -14.34 1.79 6.36
CA ARG A 174 -15.19 2.49 7.31
C ARG A 174 -16.47 1.72 7.60
N LYS A 175 -16.91 1.77 8.86
CA LYS A 175 -18.16 1.13 9.25
C LYS A 175 -19.36 1.85 8.65
N ASN A 176 -20.30 1.07 8.15
CA ASN A 176 -21.60 1.52 7.71
C ASN A 176 -22.64 0.48 8.13
N LYS A 177 -23.87 0.90 8.42
CA LYS A 177 -24.96 0.02 8.87
C LYS A 177 -25.44 -0.94 7.80
N ASP A 178 -25.19 -0.62 6.51
CA ASP A 178 -25.71 -1.37 5.38
C ASP A 178 -24.71 -2.42 4.85
N LYS A 179 -23.60 -2.63 5.56
CA LYS A 179 -22.61 -3.68 5.24
C LYS A 179 -21.97 -4.27 6.50
N ASP A 180 -21.73 -5.57 6.48
CA ASP A 180 -21.05 -6.30 7.55
C ASP A 180 -19.53 -6.39 7.32
N PHE A 181 -19.11 -6.42 6.04
CA PHE A 181 -17.72 -6.52 5.63
C PHE A 181 -17.49 -5.87 4.25
N VAL A 182 -16.23 -5.71 3.91
CA VAL A 182 -15.78 -5.26 2.59
C VAL A 182 -15.03 -6.37 1.89
N VAL A 183 -15.34 -6.60 0.62
CA VAL A 183 -14.58 -7.51 -0.24
C VAL A 183 -13.53 -6.72 -1.02
N ILE A 184 -12.27 -7.17 -0.94
CA ILE A 184 -11.15 -6.57 -1.65
C ILE A 184 -10.58 -7.60 -2.59
N ILE A 185 -10.57 -7.28 -3.88
CA ILE A 185 -10.05 -8.16 -4.94
C ILE A 185 -8.85 -7.47 -5.57
N ASP A 186 -7.67 -8.03 -5.36
CA ASP A 186 -6.41 -7.49 -5.87
C ASP A 186 -5.88 -8.40 -6.98
N PHE A 187 -5.83 -7.88 -8.21
CA PHE A 187 -5.35 -8.58 -9.39
C PHE A 187 -3.83 -8.49 -9.47
N ILE A 188 -3.17 -9.51 -8.96
CA ILE A 188 -1.72 -9.57 -8.83
C ILE A 188 -1.09 -10.10 -10.14
N ALA A 189 -0.62 -9.18 -10.97
CA ALA A 189 0.20 -9.49 -12.14
C ALA A 189 1.68 -9.68 -11.76
N ASN A 190 2.59 -9.69 -12.73
CA ASN A 190 4.03 -9.88 -12.46
C ASN A 190 4.74 -8.56 -12.16
N TYR A 191 4.32 -7.86 -11.11
CA TYR A 191 4.87 -6.56 -10.72
C TYR A 191 6.06 -6.70 -9.76
N LYS A 192 7.08 -5.86 -9.95
CA LYS A 192 8.29 -5.82 -9.09
C LYS A 192 7.95 -5.42 -7.65
N ASN A 193 6.92 -4.61 -7.47
CA ASN A 193 6.52 -4.07 -6.18
C ASN A 193 5.55 -4.97 -5.40
N ASN A 194 5.26 -6.17 -5.88
CA ASN A 194 4.37 -7.10 -5.18
C ASN A 194 4.85 -7.45 -3.74
N PHE A 195 6.15 -7.29 -3.45
CA PHE A 195 6.69 -7.45 -2.09
C PHE A 195 6.10 -6.44 -1.08
N LEU A 196 5.52 -5.32 -1.54
CA LEU A 196 4.86 -4.33 -0.69
C LEU A 196 3.51 -4.80 -0.14
N ILE A 197 2.85 -5.76 -0.81
CA ILE A 197 1.52 -6.25 -0.41
C ILE A 197 1.55 -6.86 1.01
N PRO A 198 2.39 -7.85 1.31
CA PRO A 198 2.47 -8.40 2.66
C PRO A 198 2.91 -7.37 3.71
N ILE A 199 3.81 -6.44 3.37
CA ILE A 199 4.23 -5.35 4.25
C ILE A 199 3.05 -4.45 4.60
N ALA A 200 2.27 -4.06 3.59
CA ALA A 200 1.09 -3.21 3.78
C ALA A 200 0.02 -3.89 4.65
N LEU A 201 -0.30 -5.13 4.35
CA LEU A 201 -1.35 -5.89 5.04
C LEU A 201 -0.97 -6.30 6.47
N SER A 202 0.31 -6.60 6.72
CA SER A 202 0.81 -6.91 8.07
C SER A 202 0.97 -5.67 8.94
N GLY A 203 1.18 -4.50 8.32
CA GLY A 203 1.57 -3.26 8.99
C GLY A 203 3.04 -3.24 9.45
N ASP A 204 3.81 -4.28 9.16
CA ASP A 204 5.24 -4.36 9.48
C ASP A 204 6.07 -3.59 8.45
N ARG A 205 6.67 -2.49 8.87
CA ARG A 205 7.53 -1.63 8.04
C ARG A 205 9.03 -1.88 8.24
N SER A 206 9.39 -2.94 8.92
CA SER A 206 10.81 -3.33 9.03
C SER A 206 11.41 -3.68 7.68
N TYR A 207 10.56 -3.98 6.69
CA TYR A 207 10.95 -4.49 5.37
C TYR A 207 11.79 -5.77 5.47
N ASP A 208 11.57 -6.55 6.52
CA ASP A 208 12.21 -7.84 6.70
C ASP A 208 11.58 -8.89 5.77
N LYS A 209 12.42 -9.53 4.95
CA LYS A 209 11.97 -10.51 3.97
C LYS A 209 11.35 -11.75 4.61
N ASP A 210 11.88 -12.18 5.75
CA ASP A 210 11.42 -13.39 6.42
C ASP A 210 10.08 -13.14 7.11
N THR A 211 9.88 -11.95 7.68
CA THR A 211 8.58 -11.52 8.21
C THR A 211 7.52 -11.45 7.10
N ALA A 212 7.85 -10.87 5.94
CA ALA A 212 6.96 -10.84 4.79
C ALA A 212 6.60 -12.25 4.29
N ARG A 213 7.57 -13.18 4.23
CA ARG A 213 7.32 -14.59 3.88
C ARG A 213 6.44 -15.31 4.89
N LYS A 214 6.67 -15.11 6.20
CA LYS A 214 5.84 -15.67 7.27
C LYS A 214 4.40 -15.18 7.16
N PHE A 215 4.22 -13.89 6.90
CA PHE A 215 2.88 -13.33 6.70
C PHE A 215 2.14 -14.00 5.53
N LEU A 216 2.79 -14.20 4.38
CA LEU A 216 2.18 -14.89 3.23
C LEU A 216 1.78 -16.34 3.53
N SER A 217 2.53 -17.00 4.40
CA SER A 217 2.24 -18.40 4.78
C SER A 217 1.15 -18.53 5.85
N GLN A 218 1.00 -17.53 6.73
CA GLN A 218 0.20 -17.58 7.94
C GLN A 218 -0.80 -16.43 8.09
N GLY A 219 -1.01 -15.62 7.03
CA GLY A 219 -1.68 -14.31 7.06
C GLY A 219 -2.92 -14.18 7.94
N ASN A 220 -3.83 -15.15 7.89
CA ASN A 220 -5.06 -15.10 8.71
C ASN A 220 -4.83 -15.15 10.22
N ARG A 221 -3.67 -15.61 10.69
CA ARG A 221 -3.34 -15.63 12.14
C ARG A 221 -2.91 -14.28 12.69
N TYR A 222 -2.58 -13.35 11.80
CA TYR A 222 -2.09 -12.02 12.18
C TYR A 222 -3.18 -10.95 12.16
N LEU A 223 -4.37 -11.27 11.61
CA LEU A 223 -5.46 -10.32 11.51
C LEU A 223 -6.42 -10.49 12.69
N PRO A 224 -6.76 -9.39 13.38
CA PRO A 224 -7.78 -9.40 14.41
C PRO A 224 -9.19 -9.49 13.82
N GLY A 225 -10.11 -10.06 14.58
CA GLY A 225 -11.53 -10.09 14.25
C GLY A 225 -11.89 -11.08 13.13
N MET A 226 -12.91 -10.74 12.33
CA MET A 226 -13.45 -11.59 11.26
C MET A 226 -12.83 -11.34 9.89
N SER A 227 -11.79 -10.51 9.81
CA SER A 227 -11.09 -10.25 8.56
C SER A 227 -10.26 -11.44 8.11
N THR A 228 -10.18 -11.65 6.80
CA THR A 228 -9.40 -12.75 6.20
C THR A 228 -8.55 -12.26 5.04
N ILE A 229 -7.40 -12.93 4.84
CA ILE A 229 -6.53 -12.73 3.68
C ILE A 229 -6.34 -14.06 2.98
N HIS A 230 -6.62 -14.07 1.70
CA HIS A 230 -6.43 -15.23 0.85
C HIS A 230 -5.63 -14.84 -0.40
N PHE A 231 -4.61 -15.64 -0.72
CA PHE A 231 -3.88 -15.54 -1.98
C PHE A 231 -4.00 -16.85 -2.74
N ASP A 232 -4.24 -16.79 -4.03
CA ASP A 232 -4.09 -17.98 -4.87
C ASP A 232 -2.61 -18.40 -5.00
N ASN A 233 -2.37 -19.60 -5.48
CA ASN A 233 -1.01 -20.16 -5.55
C ASN A 233 -0.10 -19.37 -6.49
N ILE A 234 -0.63 -18.87 -7.60
CA ILE A 234 0.14 -18.10 -8.59
C ILE A 234 0.53 -16.75 -8.00
N SER A 235 -0.41 -16.05 -7.35
CA SER A 235 -0.17 -14.77 -6.67
C SER A 235 0.87 -14.91 -5.57
N LYS A 236 0.78 -15.97 -4.74
CA LYS A 236 1.81 -16.27 -3.74
C LYS A 236 3.19 -16.42 -4.37
N GLN A 237 3.31 -17.18 -5.45
CA GLN A 237 4.58 -17.36 -6.15
C GLN A 237 5.14 -16.04 -6.70
N ARG A 238 4.27 -15.19 -7.28
CA ARG A 238 4.67 -13.86 -7.77
C ARG A 238 5.17 -12.97 -6.64
N ILE A 239 4.48 -12.96 -5.50
CA ILE A 239 4.89 -12.18 -4.33
C ILE A 239 6.21 -12.74 -3.76
N TYR A 240 6.38 -14.04 -3.62
CA TYR A 240 7.65 -14.64 -3.18
C TYR A 240 8.80 -14.27 -4.12
N SER A 241 8.59 -14.37 -5.43
CA SER A 241 9.60 -13.95 -6.42
C SER A 241 9.95 -12.47 -6.29
N ALA A 242 8.97 -11.61 -6.05
CA ALA A 242 9.21 -10.18 -5.82
C ALA A 242 10.02 -9.93 -4.52
N ILE A 243 9.71 -10.65 -3.42
CA ILE A 243 10.46 -10.58 -2.16
C ILE A 243 11.91 -11.03 -2.37
N ASP A 244 12.13 -12.10 -3.13
CA ASP A 244 13.47 -12.64 -3.38
C ASP A 244 14.32 -11.67 -4.20
N ASN A 245 13.73 -11.08 -5.22
CA ASN A 245 14.42 -10.21 -6.17
C ASN A 245 14.61 -8.76 -5.68
N VAL A 246 13.80 -8.28 -4.74
CA VAL A 246 13.91 -6.90 -4.25
C VAL A 246 15.20 -6.69 -3.46
N LYS A 247 15.88 -5.59 -3.74
CA LYS A 247 17.08 -5.15 -3.01
C LYS A 247 16.68 -4.05 -2.02
N LEU A 248 16.34 -4.43 -0.80
CA LEU A 248 15.94 -3.52 0.28
C LEU A 248 17.14 -2.84 0.98
N ASN A 249 18.35 -3.32 0.73
CA ASN A 249 19.60 -2.81 1.30
C ASN A 249 20.31 -1.86 0.32
N THR A 250 19.59 -1.00 -0.38
CA THR A 250 20.19 -0.01 -1.27
C THR A 250 20.20 1.37 -0.62
N TRP A 251 21.24 2.15 -0.90
CA TRP A 251 21.33 3.54 -0.46
C TRP A 251 20.09 4.37 -0.82
N LEU A 252 19.54 4.14 -2.02
CA LEU A 252 18.37 4.87 -2.51
C LEU A 252 17.13 4.56 -1.66
N PHE A 253 16.83 3.28 -1.44
CA PHE A 253 15.68 2.84 -0.63
C PHE A 253 15.77 3.36 0.81
N ILE A 254 16.94 3.17 1.45
CA ILE A 254 17.17 3.64 2.83
C ILE A 254 17.07 5.16 2.93
N SER A 255 17.58 5.88 1.93
CA SER A 255 17.49 7.34 1.88
C SER A 255 16.06 7.84 1.73
N ASP A 256 15.21 7.14 1.00
CA ASP A 256 13.80 7.47 0.82
C ASP A 256 13.03 7.29 2.13
N GLU A 257 13.18 6.15 2.80
CA GLU A 257 12.54 5.88 4.10
C GLU A 257 13.02 6.84 5.20
N TYR A 258 14.33 7.16 5.23
CA TYR A 258 14.87 8.18 6.11
C TYR A 258 14.23 9.56 5.87
N ASN A 259 14.11 9.98 4.60
CA ASN A 259 13.49 11.27 4.27
C ASN A 259 12.02 11.34 4.70
N LYS A 260 11.26 10.26 4.51
CA LYS A 260 9.88 10.17 4.98
C LYS A 260 9.79 10.38 6.49
N LEU A 261 10.65 9.72 7.26
CA LEU A 261 10.69 9.87 8.71
C LEU A 261 11.18 11.28 9.13
N LYS A 262 12.22 11.80 8.50
CA LYS A 262 12.73 13.15 8.75
C LYS A 262 11.66 14.22 8.51
N ASN A 263 10.93 14.13 7.38
CA ASN A 263 9.85 15.06 7.05
C ASN A 263 8.70 14.97 8.07
N LYS A 264 8.38 13.76 8.52
CA LYS A 264 7.38 13.53 9.55
C LYS A 264 7.73 14.18 10.89
N LEU A 265 9.01 14.10 11.28
CA LEU A 265 9.51 14.62 12.56
C LEU A 265 9.92 16.09 12.53
N GLY A 266 10.17 16.66 11.33
CA GLY A 266 10.75 18.00 11.17
C GLY A 266 12.19 18.15 11.69
N ARG A 267 12.84 17.05 12.02
CA ARG A 267 14.21 16.99 12.53
C ARG A 267 14.92 15.73 12.05
N ILE A 268 16.24 15.69 12.22
CA ILE A 268 17.01 14.46 12.01
C ILE A 268 16.48 13.38 12.98
N PRO A 269 16.05 12.21 12.49
CA PRO A 269 15.63 11.10 13.34
C PRO A 269 16.75 10.64 14.26
N THR A 270 16.41 10.24 15.47
CA THR A 270 17.30 9.51 16.38
C THR A 270 17.16 8.00 16.13
N TYR A 271 18.04 7.19 16.73
CA TYR A 271 17.94 5.73 16.70
C TYR A 271 16.55 5.23 17.13
N TYR A 272 16.04 5.74 18.24
CA TYR A 272 14.73 5.35 18.79
C TYR A 272 13.53 5.78 17.91
N ASP A 273 13.68 6.81 17.08
CA ASP A 273 12.58 7.21 16.21
C ASP A 273 12.27 6.16 15.16
N PHE A 274 13.25 5.42 14.66
CA PHE A 274 13.02 4.34 13.70
C PHE A 274 12.19 3.22 14.31
N GLU A 275 12.43 2.88 15.57
CA GLU A 275 11.70 1.87 16.32
C GLU A 275 10.31 2.38 16.74
N ASN A 276 10.23 3.56 17.37
CA ASN A 276 8.98 4.15 17.85
C ASN A 276 7.96 4.40 16.74
N TYR A 277 8.42 4.75 15.54
CA TYR A 277 7.55 4.95 14.39
C TYR A 277 7.49 3.72 13.48
N ASP A 278 8.10 2.60 13.91
CA ASP A 278 8.10 1.31 13.20
C ASP A 278 8.35 1.50 11.70
N THR A 279 9.44 2.17 11.40
CA THR A 279 9.91 2.44 10.06
C THR A 279 11.01 1.44 9.69
N LEU A 280 11.93 1.83 8.84
CA LEU A 280 13.08 1.01 8.47
C LEU A 280 13.86 0.53 9.71
N ASP A 281 14.20 -0.77 9.76
CA ASP A 281 15.15 -1.27 10.76
C ASP A 281 16.50 -0.55 10.58
N ILE A 282 16.97 0.12 11.63
CA ILE A 282 18.22 0.89 11.63
C ILE A 282 19.44 0.04 11.23
N LYS A 283 19.38 -1.30 11.45
CA LYS A 283 20.42 -2.23 11.04
C LYS A 283 20.69 -2.21 9.54
N LYS A 284 19.67 -1.94 8.72
CA LYS A 284 19.82 -1.78 7.26
C LYS A 284 20.67 -0.56 6.90
N ILE A 285 20.61 0.51 7.70
CA ILE A 285 21.49 1.66 7.55
C ILE A 285 22.94 1.25 7.83
N PHE A 286 23.18 0.44 8.85
CA PHE A 286 24.54 -0.03 9.20
C PHE A 286 25.11 -0.94 8.13
N GLU A 287 24.31 -1.83 7.55
CA GLU A 287 24.71 -2.69 6.43
C GLU A 287 25.19 -1.90 5.22
N VAL A 288 24.55 -0.75 4.92
CA VAL A 288 24.85 0.04 3.73
C VAL A 288 25.89 1.13 3.96
N ALA A 289 25.90 1.75 5.14
CA ALA A 289 26.73 2.91 5.45
C ALA A 289 27.84 2.64 6.49
N GLY A 290 27.78 1.49 7.19
CA GLY A 290 28.69 1.13 8.27
C GLY A 290 28.26 1.67 9.65
N SER A 291 27.66 2.84 9.71
CA SER A 291 27.09 3.43 10.92
C SER A 291 26.08 4.51 10.59
N TYR A 292 25.26 4.89 11.57
CA TYR A 292 24.32 5.99 11.40
C TYR A 292 25.03 7.33 11.18
N TYR A 293 26.17 7.56 11.86
CA TYR A 293 27.02 8.73 11.62
C TYR A 293 27.49 8.78 10.15
N ALA A 294 28.03 7.70 9.63
CA ALA A 294 28.50 7.64 8.25
C ALA A 294 27.36 7.84 7.22
N PHE A 295 26.16 7.36 7.54
CA PHE A 295 24.97 7.63 6.76
C PHE A 295 24.61 9.12 6.76
N LEU A 296 24.45 9.73 7.94
CA LEU A 296 24.06 11.13 8.08
C LEU A 296 25.08 12.07 7.44
N SER A 297 26.37 11.80 7.62
CA SER A 297 27.46 12.63 7.04
C SER A 297 27.40 12.70 5.50
N LYS A 298 26.88 11.67 4.84
CA LYS A 298 26.71 11.64 3.38
C LYS A 298 25.34 12.13 2.94
N LYS A 299 24.31 11.89 3.77
CA LYS A 299 22.92 12.13 3.39
C LYS A 299 22.43 13.51 3.78
N ASP A 300 22.84 14.00 4.93
CA ASP A 300 22.32 15.23 5.52
C ASP A 300 23.40 16.32 5.67
N ARG A 301 23.31 17.36 4.84
CA ARG A 301 24.32 18.44 4.83
C ARG A 301 24.30 19.26 6.12
N ASP A 302 23.14 19.33 6.77
CA ASP A 302 22.92 20.12 7.98
C ASP A 302 23.26 19.34 9.27
N TYR A 303 23.77 18.12 9.12
CA TYR A 303 24.13 17.29 10.26
C TYR A 303 25.27 17.93 11.07
N SER A 304 24.98 18.33 12.31
CA SER A 304 25.85 19.17 13.15
C SER A 304 27.21 18.54 13.50
N TYR A 305 27.34 17.23 13.46
CA TYR A 305 28.58 16.48 13.73
C TYR A 305 29.36 16.11 12.47
N ASN A 306 28.89 16.53 11.30
CA ASN A 306 29.58 16.21 10.04
C ASN A 306 31.01 16.78 10.05
N GLY A 307 32.00 15.92 9.85
CA GLY A 307 33.43 16.25 9.86
C GLY A 307 34.01 16.66 11.22
N LYS A 308 33.25 16.55 12.33
CA LYS A 308 33.70 16.96 13.68
C LYS A 308 34.25 15.82 14.54
N ILE A 309 34.17 14.58 14.10
CA ILE A 309 34.74 13.44 14.83
C ILE A 309 36.06 12.98 14.20
N SER A 310 36.94 12.41 15.03
CA SER A 310 38.20 11.85 14.55
C SER A 310 37.96 10.59 13.72
N LYS A 311 38.92 10.26 12.85
CA LYS A 311 38.87 9.01 12.06
C LYS A 311 38.82 7.77 12.95
N THR A 312 39.50 7.80 14.09
CA THR A 312 39.45 6.74 15.10
C THR A 312 38.05 6.56 15.66
N ALA A 313 37.34 7.64 16.01
CA ALA A 313 35.97 7.61 16.50
C ALA A 313 35.00 7.11 15.42
N GLU A 314 35.15 7.53 14.16
CA GLU A 314 34.37 7.01 13.04
C GLU A 314 34.56 5.50 12.86
N ASN A 315 35.80 5.01 12.91
CA ASN A 315 36.10 3.59 12.82
C ASN A 315 35.49 2.80 13.99
N MET A 316 35.52 3.35 15.20
CA MET A 316 34.86 2.74 16.37
C MET A 316 33.35 2.68 16.21
N LEU A 317 32.71 3.75 15.75
CA LEU A 317 31.26 3.77 15.47
C LEU A 317 30.90 2.71 14.44
N ASN A 318 31.66 2.60 13.35
CA ASN A 318 31.42 1.59 12.32
C ASN A 318 31.59 0.17 12.92
N PHE A 319 32.64 -0.06 13.71
CA PHE A 319 32.87 -1.35 14.34
C PHE A 319 31.72 -1.76 15.29
N VAL A 320 31.30 -0.84 16.17
CA VAL A 320 30.17 -1.10 17.09
C VAL A 320 28.88 -1.36 16.31
N SER A 321 28.56 -0.53 15.32
CA SER A 321 27.35 -0.68 14.53
C SER A 321 27.30 -2.01 13.76
N THR A 322 28.40 -2.42 13.13
CA THR A 322 28.44 -3.60 12.27
C THR A 322 28.72 -4.91 13.02
N ASN A 323 29.48 -4.88 14.10
CA ASN A 323 29.92 -6.10 14.78
C ASN A 323 29.15 -6.38 16.08
N LEU A 324 28.71 -5.36 16.80
CA LEU A 324 27.98 -5.55 18.04
C LEU A 324 26.48 -5.49 17.82
N ILE A 325 25.98 -4.44 17.17
CA ILE A 325 24.52 -4.26 16.97
C ILE A 325 23.95 -5.27 15.96
N LEU A 326 24.64 -5.54 14.85
CA LEU A 326 24.19 -6.53 13.87
C LEU A 326 24.28 -7.97 14.37
N SER A 327 25.18 -8.29 15.30
CA SER A 327 25.42 -9.65 15.76
C SER A 327 24.40 -10.19 16.76
N LYS A 328 23.36 -9.45 17.12
CA LYS A 328 22.33 -9.79 18.14
C LYS A 328 22.90 -10.04 19.56
N LYS A 329 24.15 -9.70 19.85
CA LYS A 329 24.76 -9.89 21.16
C LYS A 329 24.45 -8.77 22.17
N ILE A 330 23.57 -7.83 21.83
CA ILE A 330 23.19 -6.71 22.71
C ILE A 330 22.24 -7.17 23.83
N GLU A 331 21.53 -8.27 23.67
CA GLU A 331 20.66 -8.81 24.71
C GLU A 331 21.41 -9.44 25.91
N GLU A 332 22.72 -9.55 25.81
CA GLU A 332 23.58 -10.11 26.87
C GLU A 332 24.48 -9.04 27.56
N LEU A 333 24.36 -7.76 27.21
CA LEU A 333 25.06 -6.64 27.85
C LEU A 333 24.05 -5.72 28.58
#